data_ffa2ca342c0dbf5fb9b113cb84c111a0
#
_entry.id   ffa2ca342c0dbf5fb9b113cb84c111a0
#
_cell.length_a   1.000
_cell.length_b   1.000
_cell.length_c   1.000
_cell.angle_alpha   90.00
_cell.angle_beta   90.00
_cell.angle_gamma   90.00
#
_symmetry.space_group_name_H-M   'P 1'
#
loop_
_entity.id
_entity.type
_entity.pdbx_description
1 polymer ?
#
loop_
_entity_poly.entity_id
_entity_poly.type
_entity_poly.pdbx_seq_one_letter_code
_entity_poly.pdbx_strand_id
1 'polypeptide(L)'
;KDYDTVVDNRPKEIEFEGKTYELVPAGNYKVGQVDEQGHWTGDDATTGKVIEGDKNVTYVYKLKEDPTKPKEGDVIITYVDEKGKEIKKPRQDTPNSPYDTPYNTTEEGEKPNTIKTPDGKTYKIVPKGDYPVGKVDGDGHLESSDPIKGKVDKPKSTITYVYKEVKGNVYVHYVDTEGKTIKASVTDEKDQPVDKDYDTVVDNRPKEIEFEG
;
A
#
# COMPACT_ATOMS: atom_id res chain seq x y z
N LYS A 1 44.37 -13.05 38.89
CA LYS A 1 43.75 -11.72 38.89
C LYS A 1 42.29 -11.84 38.49
N ASP A 2 41.39 -11.15 39.19
CA ASP A 2 39.99 -11.02 38.82
C ASP A 2 39.83 -9.90 37.82
N TYR A 3 38.81 -10.02 36.98
CA TYR A 3 38.41 -8.96 36.03
C TYR A 3 36.92 -8.62 36.19
N ASP A 4 36.54 -7.40 35.85
CA ASP A 4 35.16 -6.93 35.82
C ASP A 4 35.00 -5.94 34.70
N THR A 5 34.41 -6.41 33.56
CA THR A 5 34.24 -5.59 32.37
C THR A 5 33.07 -4.61 32.51
N VAL A 6 32.13 -4.86 33.41
CA VAL A 6 30.99 -3.95 33.66
C VAL A 6 31.50 -2.65 34.28
N VAL A 7 32.37 -2.75 35.28
CA VAL A 7 32.96 -1.57 35.97
C VAL A 7 33.98 -0.89 35.08
N ASP A 8 34.84 -1.66 34.43
CA ASP A 8 36.01 -1.14 33.74
C ASP A 8 35.74 -0.61 32.34
N ASN A 9 34.87 -1.28 31.55
CA ASN A 9 34.83 -1.12 30.10
C ASN A 9 33.44 -1.19 29.48
N ARG A 10 32.39 -0.83 30.21
CA ARG A 10 31.01 -0.85 29.70
C ARG A 10 30.41 0.56 29.72
N PRO A 11 30.73 1.41 28.75
CA PRO A 11 30.08 2.72 28.65
C PRO A 11 28.60 2.56 28.28
N LYS A 12 27.76 3.50 28.75
CA LYS A 12 26.34 3.50 28.41
C LYS A 12 26.11 3.93 26.96
N GLU A 13 26.98 4.78 26.43
CA GLU A 13 26.93 5.30 25.09
C GLU A 13 28.32 5.27 24.45
N ILE A 14 28.35 5.04 23.14
CA ILE A 14 29.58 5.02 22.34
C ILE A 14 29.36 5.89 21.11
N GLU A 15 30.30 6.75 20.78
CA GLU A 15 30.32 7.46 19.50
C GLU A 15 31.20 6.71 18.50
N PHE A 16 30.63 6.50 17.30
CA PHE A 16 31.31 5.78 16.22
C PHE A 16 30.88 6.38 14.88
N GLU A 17 31.86 6.80 14.09
CA GLU A 17 31.61 7.43 12.77
C GLU A 17 30.58 8.59 12.82
N GLY A 18 30.65 9.40 13.86
CA GLY A 18 29.77 10.56 14.02
C GLY A 18 28.36 10.23 14.51
N LYS A 19 28.10 9.00 14.88
CA LYS A 19 26.82 8.55 15.40
C LYS A 19 26.96 8.08 16.84
N THR A 20 25.91 8.27 17.65
CA THR A 20 25.87 7.82 19.04
C THR A 20 25.09 6.49 19.12
N TYR A 21 25.68 5.53 19.82
CA TYR A 21 25.10 4.23 20.09
C TYR A 21 24.84 4.08 21.57
N GLU A 22 23.75 3.46 21.95
CA GLU A 22 23.41 3.20 23.36
C GLU A 22 23.35 1.71 23.66
N LEU A 23 23.75 1.34 24.89
CA LEU A 23 23.70 -0.03 25.37
C LEU A 23 22.25 -0.55 25.31
N VAL A 24 22.03 -1.74 24.76
CA VAL A 24 20.69 -2.31 24.62
C VAL A 24 20.19 -2.94 25.91
N PRO A 25 18.85 -2.95 26.15
CA PRO A 25 18.26 -3.72 27.24
C PRO A 25 18.28 -5.22 26.91
N ALA A 26 18.00 -6.05 27.91
CA ALA A 26 17.87 -7.48 27.72
C ALA A 26 16.85 -7.82 26.64
N GLY A 27 17.16 -8.78 25.80
CA GLY A 27 16.27 -9.21 24.72
C GLY A 27 16.97 -10.05 23.67
N ASN A 28 16.22 -10.39 22.63
CA ASN A 28 16.73 -11.11 21.48
C ASN A 28 17.00 -10.13 20.33
N TYR A 29 18.24 -10.12 19.88
CA TYR A 29 18.70 -9.27 18.78
C TYR A 29 19.26 -10.14 17.66
N LYS A 30 19.56 -9.55 16.53
CA LYS A 30 20.12 -10.29 15.40
C LYS A 30 21.46 -10.96 15.75
N VAL A 31 22.25 -10.34 16.61
CA VAL A 31 23.52 -10.90 17.08
C VAL A 31 23.31 -12.12 17.98
N GLY A 32 22.17 -12.22 18.67
CA GLY A 32 21.81 -13.24 19.62
C GLY A 32 21.15 -12.69 20.87
N GLN A 33 21.06 -13.51 21.90
CA GLN A 33 20.46 -13.14 23.18
C GLN A 33 21.38 -12.24 24.00
N VAL A 34 20.80 -11.19 24.57
CA VAL A 34 21.52 -10.20 25.38
C VAL A 34 20.87 -10.16 26.77
N ASP A 35 21.69 -10.16 27.81
CA ASP A 35 21.24 -10.10 29.19
C ASP A 35 20.97 -8.66 29.69
N GLU A 36 20.62 -8.51 30.98
CA GLU A 36 20.29 -7.21 31.57
C GLU A 36 21.48 -6.25 31.66
N GLN A 37 22.70 -6.73 31.47
CA GLN A 37 23.92 -5.92 31.45
C GLN A 37 24.28 -5.42 30.07
N GLY A 38 23.44 -5.73 29.03
CA GLY A 38 23.78 -5.46 27.65
C GLY A 38 24.84 -6.42 27.10
N HIS A 39 25.10 -7.50 27.80
CA HIS A 39 26.10 -8.49 27.45
C HIS A 39 25.51 -9.58 26.54
N TRP A 40 26.19 -9.85 25.41
CA TRP A 40 25.87 -11.00 24.58
C TRP A 40 26.19 -12.30 25.29
N THR A 41 25.20 -13.16 25.51
CA THR A 41 25.34 -14.37 26.25
C THR A 41 26.16 -15.47 25.55
N GLY A 42 26.52 -15.25 24.28
CA GLY A 42 27.25 -16.19 23.45
C GLY A 42 28.76 -16.30 23.75
N ASP A 43 29.31 -15.42 24.60
CA ASP A 43 30.75 -15.43 24.92
C ASP A 43 31.00 -15.50 26.42
N ASP A 44 32.18 -15.07 26.86
CA ASP A 44 32.60 -15.24 28.24
C ASP A 44 31.84 -14.34 29.21
N ALA A 45 31.80 -14.71 30.49
CA ALA A 45 31.13 -13.96 31.54
C ALA A 45 31.76 -12.56 31.71
N THR A 46 30.91 -11.60 32.12
CA THR A 46 31.31 -10.19 32.28
C THR A 46 32.35 -10.02 33.40
N THR A 47 32.36 -10.94 34.35
CA THR A 47 33.34 -10.97 35.49
C THR A 47 33.95 -12.36 35.61
N GLY A 48 35.11 -12.45 36.15
CA GLY A 48 35.77 -13.73 36.36
C GLY A 48 37.26 -13.61 36.69
N LYS A 49 37.97 -14.68 36.40
CA LYS A 49 39.43 -14.73 36.59
C LYS A 49 40.17 -14.77 35.27
N VAL A 50 41.25 -14.04 35.21
CA VAL A 50 42.15 -14.09 34.05
C VAL A 50 42.78 -15.49 34.02
N ILE A 51 42.74 -16.10 32.81
CA ILE A 51 43.31 -17.41 32.54
C ILE A 51 44.44 -17.29 31.53
N GLU A 52 45.16 -18.36 31.28
CA GLU A 52 46.04 -18.44 30.13
C GLU A 52 45.18 -18.45 28.85
N GLY A 53 45.55 -17.64 27.87
CA GLY A 53 44.75 -17.45 26.69
C GLY A 53 43.81 -16.25 26.75
N ASP A 54 42.79 -16.25 25.94
CA ASP A 54 41.89 -15.10 25.78
C ASP A 54 40.51 -15.35 26.42
N LYS A 55 39.96 -14.31 27.02
CA LYS A 55 38.56 -14.20 27.37
C LYS A 55 37.95 -13.09 26.56
N ASN A 56 36.77 -13.35 25.96
CA ASN A 56 36.06 -12.40 25.13
C ASN A 56 34.71 -12.05 25.73
N VAL A 57 34.45 -10.76 25.90
CA VAL A 57 33.21 -10.25 26.49
C VAL A 57 32.67 -9.20 25.50
N THR A 58 31.45 -9.42 25.02
CA THR A 58 30.83 -8.55 23.99
C THR A 58 29.61 -7.84 24.56
N TYR A 59 29.61 -6.53 24.48
CA TYR A 59 28.45 -5.68 24.78
C TYR A 59 27.78 -5.19 23.49
N VAL A 60 26.46 -5.14 23.53
CA VAL A 60 25.65 -4.85 22.33
C VAL A 60 25.03 -3.46 22.44
N TYR A 61 25.16 -2.70 21.38
CA TYR A 61 24.69 -1.31 21.28
C TYR A 61 23.78 -1.14 20.08
N LYS A 62 22.85 -0.18 20.19
CA LYS A 62 21.99 0.23 19.07
C LYS A 62 22.18 1.71 18.77
N LEU A 63 21.90 2.10 17.52
CA LEU A 63 21.92 3.49 17.13
C LEU A 63 20.88 4.27 17.94
N LYS A 64 21.34 5.31 18.63
CA LYS A 64 20.48 6.21 19.40
C LYS A 64 19.80 7.17 18.45
N GLU A 65 18.45 7.25 18.52
CA GLU A 65 17.71 8.26 17.78
C GLU A 65 18.00 9.64 18.35
N ASP A 66 18.26 10.61 17.46
CA ASP A 66 18.45 11.99 17.86
C ASP A 66 17.08 12.59 18.23
N PRO A 67 16.83 12.94 19.51
CA PRO A 67 15.55 13.51 19.91
C PRO A 67 15.31 14.90 19.33
N THR A 68 16.35 15.55 18.80
CA THR A 68 16.24 16.86 18.16
C THR A 68 15.94 16.75 16.66
N LYS A 69 16.08 15.56 16.08
CA LYS A 69 15.76 15.32 14.67
C LYS A 69 14.26 15.36 14.48
N PRO A 70 13.75 16.24 13.61
CA PRO A 70 12.31 16.31 13.35
C PRO A 70 11.80 14.95 12.85
N LYS A 71 10.64 14.55 13.32
CA LYS A 71 9.94 13.39 12.76
C LYS A 71 9.35 13.80 11.43
N GLU A 72 9.44 12.89 10.46
CA GLU A 72 8.98 13.12 9.10
C GLU A 72 8.16 11.94 8.60
N GLY A 73 7.29 12.17 7.64
CA GLY A 73 6.48 11.14 7.02
C GLY A 73 6.08 11.47 5.59
N ASP A 74 5.70 10.41 4.87
CA ASP A 74 5.17 10.46 3.50
C ASP A 74 3.66 10.34 3.51
N VAL A 75 3.01 10.95 2.52
CA VAL A 75 1.58 10.76 2.23
C VAL A 75 1.45 10.18 0.82
N ILE A 76 0.83 9.01 0.72
CA ILE A 76 0.71 8.24 -0.51
C ILE A 76 -0.76 7.96 -0.81
N ILE A 77 -1.16 8.11 -2.07
CA ILE A 77 -2.48 7.77 -2.55
C ILE A 77 -2.41 6.43 -3.27
N THR A 78 -3.31 5.51 -2.93
CA THR A 78 -3.45 4.24 -3.64
C THR A 78 -4.80 4.17 -4.34
N TYR A 79 -4.82 3.50 -5.49
CA TYR A 79 -5.99 3.34 -6.34
C TYR A 79 -6.27 1.86 -6.53
N VAL A 80 -7.41 1.41 -6.01
CA VAL A 80 -7.75 -0.02 -6.01
C VAL A 80 -9.12 -0.27 -6.61
N ASP A 81 -9.36 -1.51 -7.08
CA ASP A 81 -10.69 -1.93 -7.45
C ASP A 81 -11.52 -2.29 -6.20
N GLU A 82 -12.77 -2.71 -6.39
CA GLU A 82 -13.68 -3.04 -5.28
C GLU A 82 -13.23 -4.23 -4.43
N LYS A 83 -12.27 -5.00 -4.91
CA LYS A 83 -11.67 -6.13 -4.18
C LYS A 83 -10.33 -5.77 -3.52
N GLY A 84 -9.87 -4.55 -3.71
CA GLY A 84 -8.60 -4.10 -3.15
C GLY A 84 -7.39 -4.29 -4.05
N LYS A 85 -7.57 -4.73 -5.29
CA LYS A 85 -6.48 -4.90 -6.24
C LYS A 85 -6.04 -3.55 -6.80
N GLU A 86 -4.73 -3.29 -6.83
CA GLU A 86 -4.18 -2.07 -7.42
C GLU A 86 -4.52 -1.98 -8.91
N ILE A 87 -5.05 -0.81 -9.34
CA ILE A 87 -5.38 -0.53 -10.75
C ILE A 87 -4.54 0.58 -11.35
N LYS A 88 -3.83 1.33 -10.54
CA LYS A 88 -2.93 2.41 -10.93
C LYS A 88 -1.82 2.49 -9.90
N LYS A 89 -0.60 2.82 -10.33
CA LYS A 89 0.53 2.99 -9.42
C LYS A 89 0.22 4.03 -8.35
N PRO A 90 0.63 3.79 -7.09
CA PRO A 90 0.50 4.78 -6.03
C PRO A 90 1.12 6.11 -6.44
N ARG A 91 0.49 7.21 -5.99
CA ARG A 91 0.96 8.56 -6.23
C ARG A 91 1.38 9.21 -4.91
N GLN A 92 2.55 9.81 -4.87
CA GLN A 92 2.98 10.56 -3.71
C GLN A 92 2.32 11.93 -3.71
N ASP A 93 1.51 12.23 -2.68
CA ASP A 93 0.91 13.55 -2.45
C ASP A 93 1.91 14.48 -1.78
N THR A 94 2.49 14.02 -0.69
CA THR A 94 3.44 14.78 0.12
C THR A 94 4.71 13.97 0.29
N PRO A 95 5.85 14.46 -0.21
CA PRO A 95 7.13 13.78 0.03
C PRO A 95 7.47 13.84 1.52
N ASN A 96 8.47 13.05 1.92
CA ASN A 96 8.90 12.99 3.31
C ASN A 96 9.02 14.39 3.91
N SER A 97 8.07 14.74 4.77
CA SER A 97 7.88 16.09 5.29
C SER A 97 7.71 16.07 6.81
N PRO A 98 8.07 17.15 7.51
CA PRO A 98 7.94 17.21 8.96
C PRO A 98 6.50 16.95 9.43
N TYR A 99 6.36 16.35 10.62
CA TYR A 99 5.04 16.22 11.26
C TYR A 99 4.37 17.60 11.35
N ASP A 100 3.05 17.61 11.30
CA ASP A 100 2.18 18.80 11.23
C ASP A 100 2.17 19.49 9.86
N THR A 101 2.89 18.98 8.86
CA THR A 101 2.74 19.46 7.48
C THR A 101 1.35 19.11 6.97
N PRO A 102 0.54 20.09 6.52
CA PRO A 102 -0.79 19.81 6.00
C PRO A 102 -0.72 19.07 4.66
N TYR A 103 -1.68 18.18 4.41
CA TYR A 103 -1.82 17.51 3.12
C TYR A 103 -3.28 17.46 2.67
N ASN A 104 -3.48 17.34 1.37
CA ASN A 104 -4.79 17.20 0.74
C ASN A 104 -4.67 16.30 -0.50
N THR A 105 -5.27 15.12 -0.48
CA THR A 105 -5.19 14.15 -1.57
C THR A 105 -6.25 14.35 -2.66
N THR A 106 -6.96 15.48 -2.64
CA THR A 106 -7.97 15.81 -3.66
C THR A 106 -7.50 16.86 -4.66
N GLU A 107 -6.23 17.19 -4.67
CA GLU A 107 -5.66 18.14 -5.60
C GLU A 107 -5.68 17.61 -7.04
N GLU A 108 -5.41 18.46 -8.01
CA GLU A 108 -5.53 18.12 -9.43
C GLU A 108 -4.77 16.84 -9.78
N GLY A 109 -5.48 15.89 -10.41
CA GLY A 109 -4.92 14.62 -10.83
C GLY A 109 -4.76 13.57 -9.74
N GLU A 110 -5.01 13.89 -8.48
CA GLU A 110 -4.83 12.96 -7.36
C GLU A 110 -6.03 12.05 -7.10
N LYS A 111 -7.24 12.56 -7.44
CA LYS A 111 -8.49 11.82 -7.28
C LYS A 111 -9.27 11.84 -8.60
N PRO A 112 -8.82 11.13 -9.64
CA PRO A 112 -9.56 11.10 -10.90
C PRO A 112 -10.90 10.36 -10.71
N ASN A 113 -11.94 10.85 -11.40
CA ASN A 113 -13.24 10.18 -11.41
C ASN A 113 -13.20 8.90 -12.22
N THR A 114 -12.31 8.84 -13.21
CA THR A 114 -12.17 7.72 -14.14
C THR A 114 -10.71 7.39 -14.34
N ILE A 115 -10.38 6.10 -14.32
CA ILE A 115 -9.04 5.59 -14.61
C ILE A 115 -9.14 4.62 -15.78
N LYS A 116 -8.32 4.84 -16.81
CA LYS A 116 -8.15 3.89 -17.92
C LYS A 116 -6.85 3.14 -17.72
N THR A 117 -6.93 1.81 -17.73
CA THR A 117 -5.74 0.95 -17.55
C THR A 117 -5.14 0.56 -18.91
N PRO A 118 -3.84 0.21 -18.96
CA PRO A 118 -3.18 -0.18 -20.22
C PRO A 118 -3.81 -1.37 -20.93
N ASP A 119 -4.52 -2.24 -20.19
CA ASP A 119 -5.21 -3.40 -20.77
C ASP A 119 -6.59 -3.07 -21.37
N GLY A 120 -6.91 -1.78 -21.48
CA GLY A 120 -8.15 -1.32 -22.14
C GLY A 120 -9.38 -1.27 -21.25
N LYS A 121 -9.23 -1.44 -19.96
CA LYS A 121 -10.35 -1.35 -18.99
C LYS A 121 -10.55 0.09 -18.53
N THR A 122 -11.78 0.43 -18.21
CA THR A 122 -12.16 1.73 -17.65
C THR A 122 -12.76 1.51 -16.28
N TYR A 123 -12.25 2.24 -15.29
CA TYR A 123 -12.73 2.20 -13.92
C TYR A 123 -13.28 3.55 -13.52
N LYS A 124 -14.39 3.56 -12.77
CA LYS A 124 -14.96 4.78 -12.19
C LYS A 124 -14.94 4.69 -10.69
N ILE A 125 -14.73 5.84 -10.02
CA ILE A 125 -14.77 5.92 -8.57
C ILE A 125 -16.16 5.49 -8.09
N VAL A 126 -16.19 4.69 -7.00
CA VAL A 126 -17.45 4.12 -6.52
C VAL A 126 -18.19 5.10 -5.62
N PRO A 127 -19.53 5.03 -5.57
CA PRO A 127 -20.32 5.77 -4.61
C PRO A 127 -20.17 5.18 -3.20
N LYS A 128 -20.64 5.92 -2.21
CA LYS A 128 -20.70 5.44 -0.82
C LYS A 128 -21.38 4.08 -0.75
N GLY A 129 -20.76 3.15 -0.03
CA GLY A 129 -21.33 1.81 0.16
C GLY A 129 -20.35 0.82 0.77
N ASP A 130 -20.80 -0.42 0.84
CA ASP A 130 -20.01 -1.55 1.33
C ASP A 130 -19.52 -2.37 0.13
N TYR A 131 -18.22 -2.58 0.08
CA TYR A 131 -17.55 -3.34 -0.99
C TYR A 131 -16.69 -4.45 -0.37
N PRO A 132 -16.25 -5.43 -1.14
CA PRO A 132 -15.37 -6.47 -0.60
C PRO A 132 -14.13 -5.93 0.11
N VAL A 133 -13.56 -4.83 -0.39
CA VAL A 133 -12.38 -4.17 0.22
C VAL A 133 -12.72 -3.49 1.55
N GLY A 134 -13.97 -3.11 1.77
CA GLY A 134 -14.43 -2.42 2.98
C GLY A 134 -15.45 -1.32 2.71
N LYS A 135 -15.74 -0.54 3.74
CA LYS A 135 -16.65 0.60 3.62
C LYS A 135 -16.00 1.76 2.90
N VAL A 136 -16.75 2.37 2.01
CA VAL A 136 -16.32 3.52 1.22
C VAL A 136 -17.27 4.69 1.49
N ASP A 137 -16.71 5.86 1.73
CA ASP A 137 -17.48 7.07 1.99
C ASP A 137 -17.97 7.77 0.71
N GLY A 138 -18.63 8.91 0.83
CA GLY A 138 -19.17 9.67 -0.29
C GLY A 138 -18.12 10.26 -1.23
N ASP A 139 -16.85 10.22 -0.84
CA ASP A 139 -15.72 10.70 -1.65
C ASP A 139 -15.01 9.57 -2.41
N GLY A 140 -15.54 8.35 -2.37
CA GLY A 140 -14.88 7.20 -2.96
C GLY A 140 -13.66 6.72 -2.16
N HIS A 141 -13.53 7.20 -0.96
CA HIS A 141 -12.41 6.94 -0.05
C HIS A 141 -12.70 5.74 0.84
N LEU A 142 -11.75 4.81 0.93
CA LEU A 142 -11.84 3.67 1.84
C LEU A 142 -11.71 4.18 3.28
N GLU A 143 -12.77 3.99 4.07
CA GLU A 143 -12.84 4.54 5.44
C GLU A 143 -11.74 4.00 6.36
N SER A 144 -11.29 2.77 6.15
CA SER A 144 -10.19 2.18 6.95
C SER A 144 -8.81 2.73 6.59
N SER A 145 -8.67 3.46 5.49
CA SER A 145 -7.42 4.13 5.14
C SER A 145 -7.31 5.48 5.84
N ASP A 146 -6.16 6.13 5.70
CA ASP A 146 -5.94 7.43 6.35
C ASP A 146 -6.85 8.52 5.78
N PRO A 147 -7.10 9.62 6.53
CA PRO A 147 -7.99 10.69 6.08
C PRO A 147 -7.55 11.32 4.76
N ILE A 148 -8.53 11.71 3.95
CA ILE A 148 -8.32 12.37 2.64
C ILE A 148 -7.43 13.59 2.76
N LYS A 149 -7.57 14.34 3.83
CA LYS A 149 -6.74 15.51 4.14
C LYS A 149 -6.52 15.62 5.64
N GLY A 150 -5.42 16.22 6.02
CA GLY A 150 -5.02 16.33 7.42
C GLY A 150 -3.60 16.85 7.54
N LYS A 151 -2.90 16.36 8.53
CA LYS A 151 -1.49 16.69 8.77
C LYS A 151 -0.65 15.42 8.84
N VAL A 152 0.58 15.50 8.38
CA VAL A 152 1.54 14.40 8.54
C VAL A 152 1.75 14.16 10.04
N ASP A 153 1.47 12.94 10.50
CA ASP A 153 1.54 12.56 11.92
C ASP A 153 2.18 11.19 12.16
N LYS A 154 2.67 10.56 11.10
CA LYS A 154 3.31 9.24 11.16
C LYS A 154 4.23 9.05 9.94
N PRO A 155 5.13 8.04 9.99
CA PRO A 155 6.12 7.83 8.91
C PRO A 155 5.51 7.62 7.53
N LYS A 156 4.31 7.00 7.45
CA LYS A 156 3.62 6.78 6.18
C LYS A 156 2.12 6.82 6.37
N SER A 157 1.47 7.74 5.67
CA SER A 157 0.02 7.81 5.56
C SER A 157 -0.41 7.30 4.19
N THR A 158 -1.42 6.43 4.16
CA THR A 158 -1.93 5.85 2.91
C THR A 158 -3.41 6.15 2.80
N ILE A 159 -3.78 6.87 1.75
CA ILE A 159 -5.16 7.21 1.43
C ILE A 159 -5.57 6.37 0.22
N THR A 160 -6.64 5.60 0.36
CA THR A 160 -7.07 4.67 -0.70
C THR A 160 -8.40 5.11 -1.29
N TYR A 161 -8.42 5.27 -2.61
CA TYR A 161 -9.64 5.50 -3.40
C TYR A 161 -10.05 4.21 -4.10
N VAL A 162 -11.35 3.93 -4.12
CA VAL A 162 -11.92 2.68 -4.62
C VAL A 162 -12.67 2.91 -5.92
N TYR A 163 -12.45 2.04 -6.87
CA TYR A 163 -12.98 2.11 -8.24
C TYR A 163 -13.64 0.81 -8.64
N LYS A 164 -14.54 0.89 -9.61
CA LYS A 164 -15.19 -0.28 -10.19
C LYS A 164 -15.08 -0.22 -11.70
N GLU A 165 -14.76 -1.36 -12.33
CA GLU A 165 -14.73 -1.46 -13.77
C GLU A 165 -16.11 -1.19 -14.35
N VAL A 166 -16.20 -0.33 -15.36
CA VAL A 166 -17.42 -0.09 -16.12
C VAL A 166 -17.38 -0.89 -17.40
N LYS A 167 -18.48 -1.60 -17.66
CA LYS A 167 -18.64 -2.49 -18.81
C LYS A 167 -19.88 -2.12 -19.57
N GLY A 168 -19.91 -2.45 -20.85
CA GLY A 168 -21.04 -2.18 -21.70
C GLY A 168 -21.49 -3.39 -22.50
N ASN A 169 -22.70 -3.29 -23.05
CA ASN A 169 -23.28 -4.33 -23.86
C ASN A 169 -23.77 -3.73 -25.17
N VAL A 170 -23.76 -4.53 -26.22
CA VAL A 170 -24.35 -4.18 -27.51
C VAL A 170 -25.36 -5.24 -27.88
N TYR A 171 -26.58 -4.83 -28.13
CA TYR A 171 -27.67 -5.69 -28.52
C TYR A 171 -28.12 -5.40 -29.96
N VAL A 172 -28.49 -6.45 -30.70
CA VAL A 172 -29.04 -6.32 -32.03
C VAL A 172 -30.47 -6.81 -32.01
N HIS A 173 -31.37 -5.99 -32.57
CA HIS A 173 -32.78 -6.30 -32.63
C HIS A 173 -33.21 -6.43 -34.10
N TYR A 174 -34.09 -7.38 -34.39
CA TYR A 174 -34.58 -7.66 -35.74
C TYR A 174 -36.10 -7.48 -35.74
N VAL A 175 -36.56 -6.49 -36.49
CA VAL A 175 -37.98 -6.16 -36.52
C VAL A 175 -38.45 -6.03 -38.01
N ASP A 176 -39.77 -6.21 -38.25
CA ASP A 176 -40.35 -5.92 -39.55
C ASP A 176 -40.59 -4.41 -39.73
N THR A 177 -41.17 -4.02 -40.84
CA THR A 177 -41.43 -2.61 -41.18
C THR A 177 -42.43 -1.92 -40.27
N GLU A 178 -43.16 -2.71 -39.45
CA GLU A 178 -44.12 -2.18 -38.48
C GLU A 178 -43.57 -2.23 -37.05
N GLY A 179 -42.30 -2.66 -36.87
CA GLY A 179 -41.66 -2.74 -35.60
C GLY A 179 -41.89 -4.04 -34.81
N LYS A 180 -42.52 -5.03 -35.47
CA LYS A 180 -42.74 -6.34 -34.83
C LYS A 180 -41.47 -7.18 -34.85
N THR A 181 -41.13 -7.77 -33.74
CA THR A 181 -39.97 -8.65 -33.62
C THR A 181 -40.15 -9.90 -34.48
N ILE A 182 -39.20 -10.15 -35.40
CA ILE A 182 -39.22 -11.30 -36.32
C ILE A 182 -38.07 -12.30 -36.01
N LYS A 183 -37.18 -11.94 -35.17
CA LYS A 183 -36.09 -12.83 -34.71
C LYS A 183 -35.70 -12.39 -33.29
N ALA A 184 -35.35 -13.35 -32.44
CA ALA A 184 -34.88 -13.07 -31.09
C ALA A 184 -33.67 -12.14 -31.14
N SER A 185 -33.62 -11.18 -30.23
CA SER A 185 -32.50 -10.25 -30.13
C SER A 185 -31.22 -11.02 -29.84
N VAL A 186 -30.12 -10.56 -30.38
CA VAL A 186 -28.79 -11.16 -30.22
C VAL A 186 -27.94 -10.20 -29.42
N THR A 187 -27.16 -10.74 -28.49
CA THR A 187 -26.14 -9.97 -27.78
C THR A 187 -24.87 -10.02 -28.61
N ASP A 188 -24.51 -8.90 -29.27
CA ASP A 188 -23.27 -8.81 -30.06
C ASP A 188 -22.07 -8.74 -29.14
N GLU A 189 -22.17 -7.88 -28.12
CA GLU A 189 -21.16 -7.70 -27.10
C GLU A 189 -21.80 -7.72 -25.73
N LYS A 190 -21.23 -8.48 -24.79
CA LYS A 190 -21.72 -8.58 -23.41
C LYS A 190 -20.60 -8.35 -22.42
N ASP A 191 -20.84 -7.49 -21.40
CA ASP A 191 -19.90 -7.19 -20.33
C ASP A 191 -18.50 -6.86 -20.82
N GLN A 192 -18.42 -6.08 -21.89
CA GLN A 192 -17.15 -5.72 -22.51
C GLN A 192 -16.60 -4.40 -21.98
N PRO A 193 -15.27 -4.21 -22.02
CA PRO A 193 -14.66 -2.95 -21.64
C PRO A 193 -15.25 -1.78 -22.42
N VAL A 194 -15.42 -0.65 -21.74
CA VAL A 194 -15.87 0.60 -22.36
C VAL A 194 -14.83 1.03 -23.42
N ASP A 195 -15.29 1.61 -24.51
CA ASP A 195 -14.50 2.02 -25.69
C ASP A 195 -14.01 0.84 -26.57
N LYS A 196 -14.43 -0.40 -26.29
CA LYS A 196 -14.18 -1.51 -27.20
C LYS A 196 -14.98 -1.33 -28.50
N ASP A 197 -14.35 -1.54 -29.63
CA ASP A 197 -15.02 -1.49 -30.93
C ASP A 197 -15.99 -2.65 -31.09
N TYR A 198 -17.12 -2.42 -31.80
CA TYR A 198 -18.05 -3.48 -32.15
C TYR A 198 -18.48 -3.29 -33.60
N ASP A 199 -18.91 -4.41 -34.25
CA ASP A 199 -19.42 -4.39 -35.62
C ASP A 199 -20.60 -5.38 -35.76
N THR A 200 -21.82 -4.87 -35.75
CA THR A 200 -23.03 -5.67 -35.87
C THR A 200 -23.32 -6.06 -37.31
N VAL A 201 -22.73 -5.36 -38.28
CA VAL A 201 -22.90 -5.65 -39.71
C VAL A 201 -22.22 -6.94 -40.09
N VAL A 202 -20.98 -7.13 -39.67
CA VAL A 202 -20.23 -8.36 -39.92
C VAL A 202 -20.76 -9.52 -39.07
N ASP A 203 -21.05 -9.26 -37.81
CA ASP A 203 -21.34 -10.32 -36.86
C ASP A 203 -22.79 -10.81 -36.85
N ASN A 204 -23.76 -9.87 -37.02
CA ASN A 204 -25.16 -10.15 -36.71
C ASN A 204 -26.19 -9.54 -37.71
N ARG A 205 -25.80 -9.32 -38.94
CA ARG A 205 -26.74 -8.78 -39.93
C ARG A 205 -26.97 -9.77 -41.08
N PRO A 206 -27.86 -10.76 -40.93
CA PRO A 206 -28.25 -11.63 -42.06
C PRO A 206 -29.03 -10.81 -43.09
N LYS A 207 -28.85 -11.15 -44.34
CA LYS A 207 -29.62 -10.49 -45.44
C LYS A 207 -31.08 -10.89 -45.44
N GLU A 208 -31.36 -12.12 -45.01
CA GLU A 208 -32.70 -12.68 -44.97
C GLU A 208 -32.95 -13.40 -43.62
N ILE A 209 -34.15 -13.29 -43.14
CA ILE A 209 -34.59 -13.95 -41.90
C ILE A 209 -35.90 -14.67 -42.20
N GLU A 210 -36.00 -15.97 -41.84
CA GLU A 210 -37.25 -16.70 -41.89
C GLU A 210 -37.96 -16.59 -40.54
N PHE A 211 -39.26 -16.26 -40.59
CA PHE A 211 -40.12 -16.08 -39.45
C PHE A 211 -41.51 -16.65 -39.75
N GLU A 212 -41.97 -17.60 -38.95
CA GLU A 212 -43.26 -18.27 -39.13
C GLU A 212 -43.45 -18.91 -40.53
N GLY A 213 -42.38 -19.47 -41.05
CA GLY A 213 -42.38 -20.10 -42.36
C GLY A 213 -42.24 -19.12 -43.52
#